data_627be9a59e7cb44c1914fc0ada1ade15
#
_entry.id   627be9a59e7cb44c1914fc0ada1ade15
#
_cell.length_a   1.000
_cell.length_b   1.000
_cell.length_c   1.000
_cell.angle_alpha   90.00
_cell.angle_beta   90.00
_cell.angle_gamma   90.00
#
_symmetry.space_group_name_H-M   'P 1'
#
loop_
_entity.id
_entity.type
_entity.pdbx_description
1 polymer ?
#
loop_
_entity_poly.entity_id
_entity_poly.type
_entity_poly.pdbx_seq_one_letter_code
_entity_poly.pdbx_strand_id
1 'polypeptide(L)'
;MMEYKILYPEAFPVVECSLRHGEAIKAESDAMIAMDATVDVEGKMEGGVLGGIMRRVFTGESFFLQRLVASRGAGKVLFGHPLPGGIMDVALDGSYGMIVQKGGFLAAEETVNIDSKMQGLMQGFFSQEGFFLLKLTGTGIAFLSSYGVIHVLNLEAGE
;
A
#
# COMPACT_ATOMS: atom_id res chain seq x y z
N MET A 1 16.08 -0.41 -6.57
CA MET A 1 15.34 -0.83 -5.36
C MET A 1 15.44 0.32 -4.37
N MET A 2 14.34 0.75 -3.84
CA MET A 2 14.25 1.80 -2.82
C MET A 2 14.92 1.32 -1.52
N GLU A 3 15.61 2.22 -0.83
CA GLU A 3 16.16 1.92 0.50
C GLU A 3 15.09 2.15 1.56
N TYR A 4 14.89 1.20 2.47
CA TYR A 4 13.91 1.30 3.54
C TYR A 4 14.38 0.59 4.82
N LYS A 5 13.72 0.90 5.93
CA LYS A 5 13.89 0.24 7.23
C LYS A 5 12.54 0.11 7.91
N ILE A 6 12.28 -1.04 8.52
CA ILE A 6 11.17 -1.21 9.46
C ILE A 6 11.71 -0.94 10.85
N LEU A 7 11.25 0.14 11.47
CA LEU A 7 11.64 0.58 12.80
C LEU A 7 10.62 0.05 13.82
N TYR A 8 11.08 -0.21 15.04
CA TYR A 8 10.24 -0.64 16.18
C TYR A 8 9.36 -1.86 15.92
N PRO A 9 9.89 -2.95 15.34
CA PRO A 9 9.08 -4.07 14.83
C PRO A 9 8.27 -4.80 15.92
N GLU A 10 8.61 -4.62 17.17
CA GLU A 10 8.01 -5.36 18.30
C GLU A 10 6.76 -4.72 18.90
N ALA A 11 6.48 -3.44 18.59
CA ALA A 11 5.37 -2.74 19.24
C ALA A 11 4.50 -1.94 18.26
N PHE A 12 5.06 -0.87 17.71
CA PHE A 12 4.39 0.03 16.77
C PHE A 12 5.32 0.27 15.59
N PRO A 13 5.41 -0.69 14.68
CA PRO A 13 6.34 -0.60 13.57
C PRO A 13 6.03 0.58 12.66
N VAL A 14 7.10 1.20 12.19
CA VAL A 14 7.07 2.30 11.23
C VAL A 14 8.02 1.95 10.09
N VAL A 15 7.62 2.18 8.86
CA VAL A 15 8.48 2.07 7.69
C VAL A 15 9.08 3.43 7.38
N GLU A 16 10.41 3.52 7.43
CA GLU A 16 11.17 4.65 6.89
C GLU A 16 11.63 4.30 5.48
N CYS A 17 11.19 5.05 4.49
CA CYS A 17 11.63 4.94 3.10
C CYS A 17 12.51 6.13 2.72
N SER A 18 13.66 5.87 2.10
CA SER A 18 14.57 6.88 1.56
C SER A 18 14.35 6.99 0.05
N LEU A 19 13.89 8.14 -0.40
CA LEU A 19 13.64 8.44 -1.81
C LEU A 19 14.78 9.30 -2.36
N ARG A 20 15.32 8.93 -3.51
CA ARG A 20 16.21 9.79 -4.29
C ARG A 20 15.40 10.87 -4.99
N HIS A 21 16.07 11.95 -5.42
CA HIS A 21 15.39 12.97 -6.22
C HIS A 21 14.67 12.37 -7.44
N GLY A 22 13.39 12.64 -7.57
CA GLY A 22 12.50 12.12 -8.62
C GLY A 22 11.89 10.76 -8.33
N GLU A 23 12.32 10.03 -7.30
CA GLU A 23 11.67 8.79 -6.88
C GLU A 23 10.36 9.06 -6.17
N ALA A 24 9.46 8.10 -6.25
CA ALA A 24 8.14 8.16 -5.63
C ALA A 24 7.73 6.84 -5.00
N ILE A 25 6.82 6.93 -4.04
CA ILE A 25 6.16 5.79 -3.39
C ILE A 25 4.65 6.05 -3.32
N LYS A 26 3.87 5.00 -3.50
CA LYS A 26 2.42 5.02 -3.30
C LYS A 26 2.10 4.57 -1.89
N ALA A 27 1.15 5.23 -1.25
CA ALA A 27 0.71 4.83 0.08
C ALA A 27 -0.80 5.03 0.24
N GLU A 28 -1.41 4.30 1.16
CA GLU A 28 -2.76 4.63 1.62
C GLU A 28 -2.77 6.04 2.22
N SER A 29 -3.87 6.77 2.04
CA SER A 29 -3.96 8.19 2.42
C SER A 29 -3.65 8.45 3.89
N ASP A 30 -4.00 7.53 4.76
CA ASP A 30 -3.83 7.68 6.22
C ASP A 30 -2.53 7.06 6.74
N ALA A 31 -1.70 6.49 5.86
CA ALA A 31 -0.49 5.77 6.25
C ALA A 31 0.71 6.68 6.53
N MET A 32 0.79 7.86 5.92
CA MET A 32 1.92 8.76 6.05
C MET A 32 1.92 9.47 7.42
N ILE A 33 2.99 9.28 8.19
CA ILE A 33 3.20 9.90 9.50
C ILE A 33 3.98 11.21 9.36
N ALA A 34 5.07 11.19 8.59
CA ALA A 34 5.96 12.32 8.39
C ALA A 34 6.71 12.19 7.07
N MET A 35 7.16 13.32 6.54
CA MET A 35 8.02 13.38 5.36
C MET A 35 8.95 14.58 5.43
N ASP A 36 10.07 14.48 4.73
CA ASP A 36 10.99 15.61 4.56
C ASP A 36 10.36 16.70 3.70
N ALA A 37 10.78 17.95 3.91
CA ALA A 37 10.30 19.10 3.14
C ALA A 37 10.61 19.03 1.63
N THR A 38 11.47 18.14 1.21
CA THR A 38 11.81 17.88 -0.21
C THR A 38 10.82 16.96 -0.92
N VAL A 39 9.90 16.35 -0.18
CA VAL A 39 8.89 15.44 -0.69
C VAL A 39 7.56 16.18 -0.85
N ASP A 40 6.89 15.98 -1.96
CA ASP A 40 5.54 16.49 -2.23
C ASP A 40 4.53 15.35 -2.24
N VAL A 41 3.31 15.64 -1.75
CA VAL A 41 2.18 14.71 -1.78
C VAL A 41 1.32 15.00 -3.01
N GLU A 42 1.18 14.01 -3.87
CA GLU A 42 0.26 14.07 -5.00
C GLU A 42 -0.91 13.12 -4.75
N GLY A 43 -2.14 13.63 -4.77
CA GLY A 43 -3.33 12.78 -4.72
C GLY A 43 -3.54 12.08 -6.07
N LYS A 44 -3.44 10.74 -6.09
CA LYS A 44 -3.83 9.93 -7.25
C LYS A 44 -5.03 9.07 -6.92
N MET A 45 -6.00 9.10 -7.82
CA MET A 45 -6.98 8.02 -7.95
C MET A 45 -6.48 7.05 -9.02
N GLU A 46 -6.39 5.77 -8.70
CA GLU A 46 -6.20 4.77 -9.74
C GLU A 46 -7.46 4.68 -10.61
N GLY A 47 -7.31 4.99 -11.90
CA GLY A 47 -8.41 4.98 -12.86
C GLY A 47 -8.34 6.08 -13.92
N GLY A 48 -7.30 6.91 -13.90
CA GLY A 48 -7.00 7.89 -14.94
C GLY A 48 -7.91 9.10 -14.95
N VAL A 49 -7.30 10.20 -15.01
CA VAL A 49 -7.65 11.57 -15.42
C VAL A 49 -7.38 12.62 -14.36
N LEU A 50 -6.55 13.52 -14.76
CA LEU A 50 -6.16 14.80 -14.22
C LEU A 50 -7.22 15.53 -13.38
N GLY A 51 -6.74 16.10 -12.30
CA GLY A 51 -7.33 17.30 -11.72
C GLY A 51 -8.16 17.06 -10.48
N GLY A 52 -7.57 17.27 -9.33
CA GLY A 52 -8.14 17.99 -8.19
C GLY A 52 -9.52 17.65 -7.63
N ILE A 53 -10.16 16.54 -7.99
CA ILE A 53 -11.46 16.16 -7.44
C ILE A 53 -11.47 14.68 -7.11
N MET A 54 -11.60 14.38 -5.82
CA MET A 54 -11.92 13.04 -5.31
C MET A 54 -13.10 12.43 -6.06
N ARG A 55 -12.87 11.48 -6.95
CA ARG A 55 -13.97 10.65 -7.48
C ARG A 55 -14.19 9.48 -6.54
N ARG A 56 -15.35 9.47 -5.89
CA ARG A 56 -15.91 8.28 -5.26
C ARG A 56 -16.04 7.17 -6.31
N VAL A 57 -15.34 6.06 -6.13
CA VAL A 57 -15.63 4.85 -6.89
C VAL A 57 -16.92 4.27 -6.33
N PHE A 58 -17.84 3.90 -7.21
CA PHE A 58 -19.27 3.59 -7.01
C PHE A 58 -19.58 2.32 -6.20
N THR A 59 -18.75 1.88 -5.27
CA THR A 59 -18.95 0.67 -4.47
C THR A 59 -18.96 0.88 -2.95
N GLY A 60 -19.31 2.08 -2.49
CA GLY A 60 -19.57 2.32 -1.06
C GLY A 60 -18.34 2.56 -0.18
N GLU A 61 -17.18 2.06 -0.53
CA GLU A 61 -15.92 2.33 0.18
C GLU A 61 -14.86 2.86 -0.77
N SER A 62 -14.32 4.01 -0.45
CA SER A 62 -13.28 4.67 -1.24
C SER A 62 -11.90 4.16 -0.83
N PHE A 63 -11.12 3.66 -1.78
CA PHE A 63 -9.70 3.42 -1.60
C PHE A 63 -8.94 4.61 -2.18
N PHE A 64 -8.22 5.32 -1.32
CA PHE A 64 -7.47 6.50 -1.71
C PHE A 64 -5.98 6.24 -1.59
N LEU A 65 -5.28 6.38 -2.70
CA LEU A 65 -3.83 6.38 -2.74
C LEU A 65 -3.32 7.80 -2.85
N GLN A 66 -2.30 8.09 -2.07
CA GLN A 66 -1.43 9.24 -2.25
C GLN A 66 -0.11 8.79 -2.89
N ARG A 67 0.45 9.64 -3.70
CA ARG A 67 1.78 9.48 -4.27
C ARG A 67 2.70 10.50 -3.64
N LEU A 68 3.77 10.01 -3.00
CA LEU A 68 4.77 10.87 -2.38
C LEU A 68 6.00 10.88 -3.28
N VAL A 69 6.42 12.06 -3.72
CA VAL A 69 7.48 12.26 -4.71
C VAL A 69 8.57 13.14 -4.13
N ALA A 70 9.80 12.70 -4.18
CA ALA A 70 10.97 13.49 -3.81
C ALA A 70 11.30 14.52 -4.93
N SER A 71 10.41 15.49 -5.13
CA SER A 71 10.43 16.43 -6.26
C SER A 71 11.45 17.55 -6.12
N ARG A 72 11.80 17.93 -4.88
CA ARG A 72 12.70 19.02 -4.55
C ARG A 72 14.09 18.58 -4.10
N GLY A 73 14.37 17.29 -4.09
CA GLY A 73 15.63 16.68 -3.66
C GLY A 73 15.37 15.31 -3.03
N ALA A 74 16.43 14.60 -2.67
CA ALA A 74 16.29 13.37 -1.90
C ALA A 74 15.61 13.65 -0.56
N GLY A 75 14.82 12.71 -0.06
CA GLY A 75 14.10 12.87 1.19
C GLY A 75 13.57 11.56 1.73
N LYS A 76 13.13 11.58 2.98
CA LYS A 76 12.56 10.44 3.67
C LYS A 76 11.07 10.60 3.88
N VAL A 77 10.39 9.46 3.92
CA VAL A 77 8.98 9.36 4.29
C VAL A 77 8.81 8.26 5.33
N LEU A 78 8.00 8.53 6.35
CA LEU A 78 7.63 7.57 7.37
C LEU A 78 6.16 7.16 7.18
N PHE A 79 5.93 5.85 7.19
CA PHE A 79 4.61 5.25 7.13
C PHE A 79 4.35 4.40 8.37
N GLY A 80 3.12 4.39 8.83
CA GLY A 80 2.67 3.52 9.91
C GLY A 80 1.19 3.24 9.81
N HIS A 81 0.77 2.15 10.42
CA HIS A 81 -0.64 1.81 10.51
C HIS A 81 -1.28 2.55 11.70
N PRO A 82 -2.53 3.03 11.59
CA PRO A 82 -3.20 3.76 12.68
C PRO A 82 -3.50 2.88 13.91
N LEU A 83 -3.53 1.56 13.73
CA LEU A 83 -3.75 0.60 14.82
C LEU A 83 -2.45 -0.13 15.16
N PRO A 84 -2.26 -0.53 16.43
CA PRO A 84 -1.10 -1.32 16.85
C PRO A 84 -1.10 -2.68 16.17
N GLY A 85 0.07 -3.08 15.64
CA GLY A 85 0.16 -4.36 14.93
C GLY A 85 1.48 -4.58 14.24
N GLY A 86 1.53 -5.57 13.36
CA GLY A 86 2.70 -5.90 12.56
C GLY A 86 2.78 -5.14 11.24
N ILE A 87 4.00 -4.93 10.76
CA ILE A 87 4.27 -4.54 9.37
C ILE A 87 5.22 -5.57 8.77
N MET A 88 4.96 -5.98 7.53
CA MET A 88 5.86 -6.82 6.75
C MET A 88 6.08 -6.22 5.36
N ASP A 89 7.25 -6.45 4.81
CA ASP A 89 7.58 -6.18 3.43
C ASP A 89 7.39 -7.44 2.57
N VAL A 90 6.94 -7.24 1.36
CA VAL A 90 6.75 -8.29 0.36
C VAL A 90 7.40 -7.86 -0.94
N ALA A 91 8.35 -8.66 -1.42
CA ALA A 91 8.99 -8.46 -2.71
C ALA A 91 8.17 -9.12 -3.81
N LEU A 92 7.62 -8.32 -4.73
CA LEU A 92 6.99 -8.79 -5.95
C LEU A 92 8.03 -8.81 -7.07
N ASP A 93 8.16 -9.95 -7.74
CA ASP A 93 9.14 -10.17 -8.82
C ASP A 93 8.49 -10.23 -10.22
N GLY A 94 7.18 -10.04 -10.29
CA GLY A 94 6.38 -10.10 -11.50
C GLY A 94 5.89 -11.50 -11.88
N SER A 95 6.36 -12.55 -11.22
CA SER A 95 5.92 -13.93 -11.49
C SER A 95 4.60 -14.29 -10.82
N TYR A 96 4.24 -13.57 -9.75
CA TYR A 96 3.01 -13.79 -9.00
C TYR A 96 2.32 -12.47 -8.64
N GLY A 97 1.06 -12.56 -8.24
CA GLY A 97 0.31 -11.46 -7.65
C GLY A 97 -0.17 -11.83 -6.25
N MET A 98 -0.40 -10.81 -5.44
CA MET A 98 -0.91 -10.96 -4.08
C MET A 98 -2.30 -10.32 -3.97
N ILE A 99 -3.18 -10.96 -3.21
CA ILE A 99 -4.47 -10.38 -2.83
C ILE A 99 -4.36 -9.92 -1.37
N VAL A 100 -4.72 -8.67 -1.14
CA VAL A 100 -4.60 -8.02 0.17
C VAL A 100 -5.95 -7.40 0.52
N GLN A 101 -6.38 -7.55 1.77
CA GLN A 101 -7.51 -6.76 2.26
C GLN A 101 -7.11 -5.28 2.29
N LYS A 102 -8.02 -4.38 1.93
CA LYS A 102 -7.77 -2.93 1.84
C LYS A 102 -7.03 -2.38 3.07
N GLY A 103 -7.51 -2.68 4.28
CA GLY A 103 -6.89 -2.23 5.52
C GLY A 103 -5.53 -2.88 5.85
N GLY A 104 -5.10 -3.87 5.05
CA GLY A 104 -3.78 -4.49 5.15
C GLY A 104 -2.73 -3.90 4.20
N PHE A 105 -3.11 -3.00 3.28
CA PHE A 105 -2.17 -2.31 2.42
C PHE A 105 -1.67 -1.03 3.11
N LEU A 106 -0.35 -0.81 3.12
CA LEU A 106 0.24 0.38 3.72
C LEU A 106 0.88 1.28 2.66
N ALA A 107 1.86 0.76 1.93
CA ALA A 107 2.59 1.48 0.89
C ALA A 107 3.23 0.51 -0.11
N ALA A 108 3.64 1.00 -1.28
CA ALA A 108 4.38 0.21 -2.26
C ALA A 108 5.22 1.09 -3.19
N GLU A 109 6.30 0.52 -3.73
CA GLU A 109 7.07 1.15 -4.81
C GLU A 109 6.17 1.48 -6.01
N GLU A 110 6.55 2.50 -6.78
CA GLU A 110 5.78 3.00 -7.94
C GLU A 110 5.53 1.90 -9.00
N THR A 111 6.41 0.93 -9.11
CA THR A 111 6.35 -0.19 -10.06
C THR A 111 5.36 -1.30 -9.67
N VAL A 112 4.85 -1.28 -8.46
CA VAL A 112 3.78 -2.18 -8.02
C VAL A 112 2.44 -1.65 -8.51
N ASN A 113 1.70 -2.45 -9.26
CA ASN A 113 0.35 -2.14 -9.69
C ASN A 113 -0.65 -2.57 -8.61
N ILE A 114 -1.60 -1.68 -8.30
CA ILE A 114 -2.64 -1.89 -7.30
C ILE A 114 -3.99 -1.84 -8.02
N ASP A 115 -4.72 -2.95 -8.05
CA ASP A 115 -6.03 -3.04 -8.70
C ASP A 115 -7.12 -3.32 -7.66
N SER A 116 -8.10 -2.43 -7.58
CA SER A 116 -9.25 -2.53 -6.68
C SER A 116 -10.50 -3.15 -7.34
N LYS A 117 -10.44 -3.49 -8.63
CA LYS A 117 -11.60 -3.96 -9.42
C LYS A 117 -11.98 -5.42 -9.19
N MET A 118 -11.24 -6.15 -8.37
CA MET A 118 -11.50 -7.59 -8.15
C MET A 118 -12.83 -7.91 -7.44
N GLN A 119 -13.53 -6.92 -6.90
CA GLN A 119 -14.82 -7.13 -6.22
C GLN A 119 -15.88 -7.84 -7.08
N GLY A 120 -15.90 -7.58 -8.39
CA GLY A 120 -16.91 -8.18 -9.29
C GLY A 120 -16.73 -9.68 -9.54
N LEU A 121 -15.52 -10.21 -9.43
CA LEU A 121 -15.21 -11.62 -9.73
C LEU A 121 -15.37 -12.55 -8.50
N MET A 122 -15.27 -12.00 -7.28
CA MET A 122 -15.35 -12.77 -6.04
C MET A 122 -16.64 -12.51 -5.24
N GLN A 123 -17.59 -11.80 -5.81
CA GLN A 123 -18.86 -11.44 -5.16
C GLN A 123 -19.68 -12.64 -4.63
N GLY A 124 -19.47 -13.84 -5.19
CA GLY A 124 -20.14 -15.05 -4.73
C GLY A 124 -19.61 -15.65 -3.41
N PHE A 125 -18.37 -15.37 -3.04
CA PHE A 125 -17.72 -15.98 -1.86
C PHE A 125 -17.61 -15.04 -0.66
N PHE A 126 -17.54 -13.71 -0.86
CA PHE A 126 -17.27 -12.74 0.19
C PHE A 126 -18.31 -11.62 0.30
N SER A 127 -19.45 -11.76 -0.37
CA SER A 127 -20.45 -10.69 -0.53
C SER A 127 -21.24 -10.32 0.73
N GLN A 128 -21.14 -11.07 1.81
CA GLN A 128 -21.93 -10.79 3.01
C GLN A 128 -21.23 -9.91 4.06
N GLU A 129 -19.91 -9.67 3.98
CA GLU A 129 -19.18 -8.98 5.03
C GLU A 129 -18.38 -7.73 4.59
N GLY A 130 -18.58 -7.24 3.34
CA GLY A 130 -17.96 -5.98 2.91
C GLY A 130 -16.43 -6.00 2.78
N PHE A 131 -15.82 -7.15 2.50
CA PHE A 131 -14.37 -7.24 2.28
C PHE A 131 -13.97 -6.54 0.98
N PHE A 132 -13.19 -5.51 1.11
CA PHE A 132 -12.59 -4.82 -0.02
C PHE A 132 -11.18 -5.37 -0.27
N LEU A 133 -11.00 -6.04 -1.40
CA LEU A 133 -9.73 -6.68 -1.76
C LEU A 133 -8.98 -5.87 -2.82
N LEU A 134 -7.68 -5.79 -2.64
CA LEU A 134 -6.73 -5.21 -3.58
C LEU A 134 -5.89 -6.34 -4.18
N LYS A 135 -5.64 -6.27 -5.49
CA LYS A 135 -4.66 -7.14 -6.16
C LYS A 135 -3.39 -6.34 -6.41
N LEU A 136 -2.30 -6.82 -5.86
CA LEU A 136 -0.96 -6.28 -6.09
C LEU A 136 -0.26 -7.12 -7.15
N THR A 137 0.34 -6.49 -8.15
CA THR A 137 1.09 -7.14 -9.23
C THR A 137 2.26 -6.25 -9.66
N GLY A 138 3.11 -6.75 -10.55
CA GLY A 138 4.29 -6.02 -11.02
C GLY A 138 5.54 -6.38 -10.24
N THR A 139 6.50 -5.49 -10.17
CA THR A 139 7.79 -5.72 -9.51
C THR A 139 8.07 -4.61 -8.50
N GLY A 140 8.69 -4.95 -7.37
CA GLY A 140 9.03 -3.98 -6.33
C GLY A 140 8.59 -4.42 -4.94
N ILE A 141 8.79 -3.56 -3.97
CA ILE A 141 8.44 -3.82 -2.56
C ILE A 141 7.05 -3.24 -2.26
N ALA A 142 6.21 -4.05 -1.63
CA ALA A 142 4.97 -3.62 -0.99
C ALA A 142 5.07 -3.80 0.52
N PHE A 143 4.53 -2.87 1.29
CA PHE A 143 4.44 -2.93 2.74
C PHE A 143 3.00 -3.22 3.12
N LEU A 144 2.84 -4.26 3.92
CA LEU A 144 1.54 -4.71 4.43
C LEU A 144 1.52 -4.55 5.94
N SER A 145 0.34 -4.28 6.48
CA SER A 145 0.12 -4.10 7.90
C SER A 145 -1.07 -4.91 8.38
N SER A 146 -1.09 -5.23 9.65
CA SER A 146 -2.20 -5.93 10.29
C SER A 146 -2.38 -5.44 11.72
N TYR A 147 -3.61 -5.36 12.19
CA TYR A 147 -3.89 -5.24 13.61
C TYR A 147 -3.42 -6.50 14.34
N GLY A 148 -2.64 -6.35 15.40
CA GLY A 148 -2.06 -7.46 16.14
C GLY A 148 -0.83 -8.07 15.43
N VAL A 149 -0.81 -9.37 15.27
CA VAL A 149 0.34 -10.13 14.77
C VAL A 149 0.12 -10.56 13.32
N ILE A 150 1.16 -10.51 12.52
CA ILE A 150 1.18 -11.15 11.20
C ILE A 150 1.74 -12.55 11.37
N HIS A 151 0.95 -13.57 11.01
CA HIS A 151 1.36 -14.97 10.99
C HIS A 151 1.32 -15.50 9.55
N VAL A 152 2.43 -16.07 9.10
CA VAL A 152 2.55 -16.63 7.75
C VAL A 152 2.26 -18.12 7.79
N LEU A 153 1.31 -18.56 6.98
CA LEU A 153 0.97 -19.96 6.76
C LEU A 153 1.36 -20.34 5.34
N ASN A 154 2.13 -21.42 5.21
CA ASN A 154 2.39 -22.05 3.93
C ASN A 154 1.43 -23.22 3.77
N LEU A 155 0.62 -23.20 2.72
CA LEU A 155 -0.38 -24.22 2.44
C LEU A 155 0.07 -25.09 1.27
N GLU A 156 -0.12 -26.39 1.41
CA GLU A 156 0.09 -27.35 0.32
C GLU A 156 -1.12 -27.41 -0.61
N ALA A 157 -0.95 -28.01 -1.79
CA ALA A 157 -2.05 -28.13 -2.74
C ALA A 157 -3.20 -28.97 -2.14
N GLY A 158 -4.37 -28.36 -1.94
CA GLY A 158 -5.57 -29.02 -1.41
C GLY A 158 -5.84 -28.78 0.09
N GLU A 159 -4.97 -28.01 0.76
CA GLU A 159 -5.21 -27.54 2.13
C GLU A 159 -6.10 -26.30 2.20
#